data_17b7f56d37f9bada4efbd6ef643baafc
#
_entry.id   17b7f56d37f9bada4efbd6ef643baafc
#
_cell.length_a   1.000
_cell.length_b   1.000
_cell.length_c   1.000
_cell.angle_alpha   90.00
_cell.angle_beta   90.00
_cell.angle_gamma   90.00
#
_symmetry.space_group_name_H-M   'P 1'
#
loop_
_entity.id
_entity.type
_entity.pdbx_description
1 polymer ?
#
loop_
_entity_poly.entity_id
_entity_poly.type
_entity_poly.pdbx_seq_one_letter_code
_entity_poly.pdbx_strand_id
1 'polypeptide(L)'
;MNPADLEQLMARAKEAQARMAELQRELALRRVEGSAGGGMVKVVATGELRILQIEIEPSLLAAGDRAMLQDLTAAAVNAALANAQKLVQEELQRASANLAVPNLADLFGAGERS
;
A
#
# COMPACT_ATOMS: atom_id res chain seq x y z
N MET A 1 23.40 -15.89 26.38
CA MET A 1 23.25 -14.47 26.06
C MET A 1 23.36 -13.66 27.33
N ASN A 2 24.25 -12.68 27.36
CA ASN A 2 24.37 -11.87 28.56
C ASN A 2 23.36 -10.72 28.56
N PRO A 3 23.17 -10.03 29.70
CA PRO A 3 22.17 -8.96 29.77
C PRO A 3 22.39 -7.82 28.79
N ALA A 4 23.64 -7.49 28.48
CA ALA A 4 23.94 -6.41 27.55
C ALA A 4 23.51 -6.78 26.12
N ASP A 5 23.68 -8.04 25.72
CA ASP A 5 23.26 -8.51 24.42
C ASP A 5 21.74 -8.49 24.29
N LEU A 6 21.05 -8.86 25.36
CA LEU A 6 19.59 -8.83 25.37
C LEU A 6 19.08 -7.40 25.25
N GLU A 7 19.70 -6.47 26.00
CA GLU A 7 19.31 -5.06 25.90
C GLU A 7 19.48 -4.51 24.51
N GLN A 8 20.59 -4.84 23.85
CA GLN A 8 20.83 -4.38 22.49
C GLN A 8 19.80 -4.96 21.52
N LEU A 9 19.46 -6.23 21.71
CA LEU A 9 18.46 -6.85 20.85
C LEU A 9 17.10 -6.21 21.02
N MET A 10 16.71 -5.92 22.26
CA MET A 10 15.45 -5.25 22.54
C MET A 10 15.42 -3.84 21.98
N ALA A 11 16.54 -3.12 22.07
CA ALA A 11 16.63 -1.77 21.50
C ALA A 11 16.46 -1.80 19.99
N ARG A 12 17.07 -2.77 19.31
CA ARG A 12 16.92 -2.92 17.87
C ARG A 12 15.49 -3.27 17.48
N ALA A 13 14.85 -4.13 18.27
CA ALA A 13 13.47 -4.49 18.02
C ALA A 13 12.54 -3.28 18.13
N LYS A 14 12.77 -2.44 19.14
CA LYS A 14 11.99 -1.21 19.31
C LYS A 14 12.20 -0.24 18.15
N GLU A 15 13.45 -0.10 17.71
CA GLU A 15 13.76 0.74 16.56
C GLU A 15 13.05 0.26 15.30
N ALA A 16 13.09 -1.04 15.06
CA ALA A 16 12.44 -1.61 13.89
C ALA A 16 10.94 -1.39 13.94
N GLN A 17 10.33 -1.55 15.12
CA GLN A 17 8.90 -1.28 15.30
C GLN A 17 8.57 0.18 15.02
N ALA A 18 9.41 1.10 15.53
CA ALA A 18 9.19 2.53 15.34
C ALA A 18 9.28 2.91 13.86
N ARG A 19 10.25 2.36 13.15
CA ARG A 19 10.39 2.61 11.72
C ARG A 19 9.22 2.06 10.93
N MET A 20 8.75 0.88 11.29
CA MET A 20 7.61 0.27 10.61
C MET A 20 6.34 1.09 10.84
N ALA A 21 6.12 1.55 12.07
CA ALA A 21 4.97 2.39 12.38
C ALA A 21 5.03 3.72 11.62
N GLU A 22 6.22 4.31 11.52
CA GLU A 22 6.42 5.53 10.75
C GLU A 22 6.11 5.31 9.28
N LEU A 23 6.62 4.22 8.72
CA LEU A 23 6.38 3.87 7.33
C LEU A 23 4.89 3.67 7.06
N GLN A 24 4.19 2.98 7.96
CA GLN A 24 2.75 2.77 7.82
C GLN A 24 1.99 4.09 7.79
N ARG A 25 2.39 5.05 8.65
CA ARG A 25 1.78 6.39 8.65
C ARG A 25 2.04 7.12 7.33
N GLU A 26 3.27 7.05 6.84
CA GLU A 26 3.62 7.68 5.56
C GLU A 26 2.84 7.07 4.40
N LEU A 27 2.76 5.74 4.37
CA LEU A 27 2.06 5.04 3.30
C LEU A 27 0.56 5.33 3.33
N ALA A 28 -0.02 5.47 4.51
CA ALA A 28 -1.43 5.80 4.65
C ALA A 28 -1.78 7.12 3.95
N LEU A 29 -0.83 8.03 3.86
CA LEU A 29 -1.02 9.34 3.24
C LEU A 29 -0.58 9.40 1.79
N ARG A 30 0.09 8.37 1.27
CA ARG A 30 0.56 8.34 -0.12
C ARG A 30 -0.63 8.37 -1.08
N ARG A 31 -0.54 9.21 -2.08
CA ARG A 31 -1.57 9.31 -3.10
C ARG A 31 -1.28 8.38 -4.26
N VAL A 32 -2.31 7.71 -4.72
CA VAL A 32 -2.22 6.75 -5.81
C VAL A 32 -3.37 7.03 -6.77
N GLU A 33 -3.10 6.92 -8.04
CA GLU A 33 -4.11 7.19 -9.06
C GLU A 33 -4.58 5.89 -9.72
N GLY A 34 -5.85 5.87 -10.08
CA GLY A 34 -6.42 4.86 -10.94
C GLY A 34 -7.27 5.54 -11.99
N SER A 35 -7.46 4.89 -13.13
CA SER A 35 -8.26 5.49 -14.19
C SER A 35 -9.01 4.41 -14.98
N ALA A 36 -9.99 4.86 -15.74
CA ALA A 36 -10.76 4.00 -16.63
C ALA A 36 -11.19 4.81 -17.86
N GLY A 37 -11.53 4.08 -18.91
CA GLY A 37 -12.00 4.71 -20.16
C GLY A 37 -10.93 5.56 -20.83
N GLY A 38 -9.69 5.08 -20.85
CA GLY A 38 -8.62 5.84 -21.47
C GLY A 38 -8.30 7.15 -20.75
N GLY A 39 -8.59 7.21 -19.44
CA GLY A 39 -8.32 8.40 -18.65
C GLY A 39 -9.50 9.36 -18.54
N MET A 40 -10.66 8.97 -19.05
CA MET A 40 -11.85 9.84 -18.94
C MET A 40 -12.34 9.95 -17.51
N VAL A 41 -12.09 8.95 -16.68
CA VAL A 41 -12.33 9.03 -15.24
C VAL A 41 -11.03 8.71 -14.54
N LYS A 42 -10.60 9.62 -13.67
CA LYS A 42 -9.39 9.44 -12.85
C LYS A 42 -9.77 9.56 -11.40
N VAL A 43 -9.20 8.68 -10.58
CA VAL A 43 -9.50 8.64 -9.16
C VAL A 43 -8.20 8.68 -8.39
N VAL A 44 -8.16 9.50 -7.35
CA VAL A 44 -7.02 9.55 -6.42
C VAL A 44 -7.44 8.91 -5.12
N ALA A 45 -6.67 7.91 -4.69
CA ALA A 45 -6.87 7.23 -3.42
C ALA A 45 -5.60 7.36 -2.58
N THR A 46 -5.69 7.02 -1.30
CA THR A 46 -4.53 6.96 -0.42
C THR A 46 -4.21 5.52 -0.05
N GLY A 47 -3.03 5.33 0.56
CA GLY A 47 -2.62 4.00 1.03
C GLY A 47 -3.54 3.43 2.10
N GLU A 48 -4.33 4.27 2.78
CA GLU A 48 -5.33 3.80 3.73
C GLU A 48 -6.68 3.51 3.07
N LEU A 49 -6.69 3.50 1.73
CA LEU A 49 -7.86 3.16 0.92
C LEU A 49 -8.98 4.19 1.03
N ARG A 50 -8.62 5.46 1.13
CA ARG A 50 -9.57 6.56 1.06
C ARG A 50 -9.57 7.15 -0.33
N ILE A 51 -10.76 7.41 -0.85
CA ILE A 51 -10.90 8.11 -2.12
C ILE A 51 -10.90 9.60 -1.82
N LEU A 52 -9.93 10.32 -2.39
CA LEU A 52 -9.80 11.76 -2.20
C LEU A 52 -10.48 12.56 -3.28
N GLN A 53 -10.48 12.06 -4.51
CA GLN A 53 -10.93 12.82 -5.64
C GLN A 53 -11.37 11.91 -6.77
N ILE A 54 -12.43 12.31 -7.44
CA ILE A 54 -12.88 11.66 -8.67
C ILE A 54 -12.97 12.76 -9.72
N GLU A 55 -12.18 12.62 -10.80
CA GLU A 55 -12.12 13.59 -11.87
C GLU A 55 -12.76 12.97 -13.11
N ILE A 56 -13.78 13.63 -13.64
CA ILE A 56 -14.54 13.13 -14.78
C ILE A 56 -14.36 14.10 -15.93
N GLU A 57 -13.96 13.59 -17.08
CA GLU A 57 -13.78 14.42 -18.26
C GLU A 57 -15.15 14.98 -18.70
N PRO A 58 -15.21 16.29 -18.99
CA PRO A 58 -16.49 16.92 -19.35
C PRO A 58 -17.21 16.25 -20.52
N SER A 59 -16.46 15.73 -21.49
CA SER A 59 -17.06 15.06 -22.63
C SER A 59 -17.86 13.82 -22.24
N LEU A 60 -17.45 13.14 -21.18
CA LEU A 60 -18.16 11.96 -20.68
C LEU A 60 -19.51 12.37 -20.09
N LEU A 61 -19.56 13.48 -19.38
CA LEU A 61 -20.80 14.02 -18.85
C LEU A 61 -21.72 14.48 -19.98
N ALA A 62 -21.15 15.15 -20.98
CA ALA A 62 -21.90 15.66 -22.11
C ALA A 62 -22.52 14.55 -22.96
N ALA A 63 -21.92 13.39 -22.95
CA ALA A 63 -22.42 12.26 -23.75
C ALA A 63 -23.80 11.77 -23.28
N GLY A 64 -24.15 12.05 -22.03
CA GLY A 64 -25.47 11.69 -21.49
C GLY A 64 -25.68 10.20 -21.27
N ASP A 65 -24.62 9.40 -21.29
CA ASP A 65 -24.72 7.95 -21.07
C ASP A 65 -24.46 7.65 -19.59
N ARG A 66 -25.55 7.58 -18.84
CA ARG A 66 -25.44 7.33 -17.39
C ARG A 66 -24.80 6.00 -17.07
N ALA A 67 -25.15 4.96 -17.80
CA ALA A 67 -24.63 3.62 -17.54
C ALA A 67 -23.11 3.59 -17.74
N MET A 68 -22.63 4.21 -18.83
CA MET A 68 -21.20 4.28 -19.08
C MET A 68 -20.49 5.07 -17.98
N LEU A 69 -21.06 6.19 -17.57
CA LEU A 69 -20.47 7.00 -16.49
C LEU A 69 -20.36 6.21 -15.20
N GLN A 70 -21.40 5.49 -14.83
CA GLN A 70 -21.40 4.67 -13.63
C GLN A 70 -20.36 3.56 -13.71
N ASP A 71 -20.29 2.87 -14.83
CA ASP A 71 -19.35 1.76 -15.02
C ASP A 71 -17.90 2.22 -14.99
N LEU A 72 -17.62 3.31 -15.69
CA LEU A 72 -16.25 3.85 -15.72
C LEU A 72 -15.82 4.39 -14.37
N THR A 73 -16.75 5.01 -13.64
CA THR A 73 -16.45 5.52 -12.29
C THR A 73 -16.12 4.37 -11.35
N ALA A 74 -16.93 3.32 -11.36
CA ALA A 74 -16.67 2.14 -10.54
C ALA A 74 -15.32 1.50 -10.89
N ALA A 75 -15.03 1.37 -12.20
CA ALA A 75 -13.78 0.80 -12.65
C ALA A 75 -12.58 1.63 -12.20
N ALA A 76 -12.66 2.95 -12.31
CA ALA A 76 -11.58 3.84 -11.90
C ALA A 76 -11.34 3.80 -10.40
N VAL A 77 -12.41 3.76 -9.61
CA VAL A 77 -12.30 3.64 -8.15
C VAL A 77 -11.61 2.34 -7.77
N ASN A 78 -12.05 1.24 -8.36
CA ASN A 78 -11.46 -0.06 -8.07
C ASN A 78 -9.99 -0.12 -8.51
N ALA A 79 -9.66 0.49 -9.63
CA ALA A 79 -8.27 0.56 -10.09
C ALA A 79 -7.39 1.34 -9.09
N ALA A 80 -7.89 2.48 -8.59
CA ALA A 80 -7.16 3.28 -7.63
C ALA A 80 -6.94 2.51 -6.33
N LEU A 81 -7.97 1.83 -5.84
CA LEU A 81 -7.86 1.05 -4.61
C LEU A 81 -6.88 -0.12 -4.78
N ALA A 82 -6.93 -0.80 -5.91
CA ALA A 82 -6.01 -1.89 -6.18
C ALA A 82 -4.56 -1.39 -6.25
N ASN A 83 -4.34 -0.25 -6.91
CA ASN A 83 -3.01 0.34 -6.99
C ASN A 83 -2.50 0.78 -5.62
N ALA A 84 -3.38 1.30 -4.78
CA ALA A 84 -3.02 1.69 -3.41
C ALA A 84 -2.60 0.48 -2.58
N GLN A 85 -3.36 -0.61 -2.66
CA GLN A 85 -3.03 -1.83 -1.94
C GLN A 85 -1.69 -2.40 -2.40
N LYS A 86 -1.46 -2.39 -3.70
CA LYS A 86 -0.21 -2.89 -4.26
C LYS A 86 0.98 -2.06 -3.78
N LEU A 87 0.85 -0.74 -3.80
CA LEU A 87 1.90 0.14 -3.32
C LEU A 87 2.26 -0.16 -1.86
N VAL A 88 1.25 -0.25 -1.00
CA VAL A 88 1.48 -0.50 0.42
C VAL A 88 2.17 -1.85 0.63
N GLN A 89 1.69 -2.89 -0.03
CA GLN A 89 2.30 -4.21 0.09
C GLN A 89 3.75 -4.22 -0.36
N GLU A 90 4.03 -3.61 -1.50
CA GLU A 90 5.39 -3.58 -2.03
C GLU A 90 6.34 -2.80 -1.13
N GLU A 91 5.88 -1.67 -0.60
CA GLU A 91 6.71 -0.85 0.28
C GLU A 91 6.97 -1.53 1.63
N LEU A 92 5.97 -2.20 2.18
CA LEU A 92 6.15 -2.93 3.43
C LEU A 92 7.08 -4.12 3.26
N GLN A 93 6.99 -4.83 2.14
CA GLN A 93 7.89 -5.93 1.86
C GLN A 93 9.32 -5.46 1.71
N ARG A 94 9.51 -4.35 1.01
CA ARG A 94 10.84 -3.77 0.82
C ARG A 94 11.45 -3.32 2.15
N ALA A 95 10.63 -2.70 2.99
CA ALA A 95 11.08 -2.24 4.31
C ALA A 95 11.46 -3.40 5.22
N SER A 96 10.69 -4.48 5.18
CA SER A 96 11.01 -5.68 5.97
C SER A 96 12.34 -6.27 5.56
N ALA A 97 12.62 -6.32 4.27
CA ALA A 97 13.90 -6.83 3.78
C ALA A 97 15.05 -5.93 4.21
N ASN A 98 14.85 -4.60 4.14
CA ASN A 98 15.89 -3.64 4.51
C ASN A 98 16.19 -3.63 5.99
N LEU A 99 15.19 -3.92 6.83
CA LEU A 99 15.38 -3.99 8.26
C LEU A 99 16.02 -5.29 8.69
N ALA A 100 16.22 -6.22 7.77
CA ALA A 100 16.78 -7.53 8.05
C ALA A 100 16.03 -8.26 9.14
N VAL A 101 14.72 -8.12 9.15
CA VAL A 101 13.88 -8.82 10.12
C VAL A 101 13.82 -10.29 9.71
N PRO A 102 14.19 -11.20 10.60
CA PRO A 102 14.16 -12.61 10.25
C PRO A 102 12.73 -13.06 9.96
N ASN A 103 12.60 -13.90 8.97
CA ASN A 103 11.36 -14.57 8.68
C ASN A 103 11.12 -15.62 9.77
N LEU A 104 9.89 -15.79 10.21
CA LEU A 104 9.57 -16.82 11.19
C LEU A 104 9.95 -18.20 10.70
N ALA A 105 9.79 -18.46 9.42
CA ALA A 105 10.17 -19.73 8.84
C ALA A 105 11.67 -19.99 9.01
N ASP A 106 12.49 -18.97 8.88
CA ASP A 106 13.93 -19.08 9.08
C ASP A 106 14.27 -19.37 10.53
N LEU A 107 13.51 -18.78 11.46
CA LEU A 107 13.74 -19.01 12.89
C LEU A 107 13.30 -20.39 13.32
N PHE A 108 12.25 -20.93 12.71
CA PHE A 108 11.67 -22.19 13.14
C PHE A 108 11.98 -23.35 12.21
N GLY A 109 13.11 -23.28 11.55
CA GLY A 109 13.60 -24.44 10.87
C GLY A 109 13.33 -24.52 9.41
N ALA A 110 13.12 -23.39 8.76
CA ALA A 110 13.00 -23.39 7.31
C ALA A 110 14.22 -24.02 6.66
N GLY A 111 15.36 -23.93 7.31
CA GLY A 111 16.57 -24.51 6.80
C GLY A 111 16.55 -26.02 6.73
N GLU A 112 15.64 -26.65 7.44
CA GLU A 112 15.53 -28.08 7.41
C GLU A 112 14.76 -28.61 6.28
N ARG A 113 14.20 -27.78 5.47
CA ARG A 113 13.55 -28.28 4.29
C ARG A 113 14.55 -28.95 3.44
N SER A 114 14.33 -30.09 3.13
CA SER A 114 15.25 -30.83 2.31
C SER A 114 14.74 -30.90 0.87
#